data_b5bce66df8cdc4762ec087bdcc53eab0
#
_entry.id   b5bce66df8cdc4762ec087bdcc53eab0
#
_cell.length_a   1.000
_cell.length_b   1.000
_cell.length_c   1.000
_cell.angle_alpha   90.00
_cell.angle_beta   90.00
_cell.angle_gamma   90.00
#
_symmetry.space_group_name_H-M   'P 1'
#
loop_
_entity.id
_entity.type
_entity.pdbx_description
1 polymer ?
#
loop_
_entity_poly.entity_id
_entity_poly.type
_entity_poly.pdbx_seq_one_letter_code
_entity_poly.pdbx_strand_id
1 'polypeptide(L)'
;RVYRLKGYEIPEAGRTARGVAIVNLLQLQAGEKITAVIPLKSYEDGKYLFMATRNGMVKKTDILEYQNVRKTGLTAIVLRDNDELIEVKATNGDDDIFLITKNGMSIRFNEKDVRQTGRTSMGVKGIHLGKDDIVISMQMSSQGEKILLVTENGMGKRTLISEFNVQNRGGKGVKCYKITEKTGDLVGA
;
A
#
# COMPACT_ATOMS: atom_id res chain seq x y z
N ARG A 1 -9.99 8.23 -1.75
CA ARG A 1 -9.80 9.40 -2.64
C ARG A 1 -8.34 9.81 -2.71
N VAL A 2 -7.97 10.62 -3.70
CA VAL A 2 -6.68 11.33 -3.81
C VAL A 2 -6.94 12.81 -3.66
N TYR A 3 -6.12 13.46 -2.87
CA TYR A 3 -6.05 14.92 -2.71
C TYR A 3 -4.66 15.39 -3.15
N ARG A 4 -4.56 16.62 -3.60
CA ARG A 4 -3.30 17.23 -4.00
C ARG A 4 -3.06 18.49 -3.15
N LEU A 5 -1.87 18.56 -2.60
CA LEU A 5 -1.39 19.72 -1.85
C LEU A 5 -0.02 20.12 -2.41
N LYS A 6 0.20 21.41 -2.60
CA LYS A 6 1.52 21.91 -2.94
C LYS A 6 2.38 22.00 -1.70
N GLY A 7 3.66 21.61 -1.79
CA GLY A 7 4.56 21.63 -0.64
C GLY A 7 4.63 22.97 0.08
N TYR A 8 4.57 24.07 -0.67
CA TYR A 8 4.59 25.43 -0.11
C TYR A 8 3.27 25.83 0.58
N GLU A 9 2.18 25.09 0.42
CA GLU A 9 0.91 25.29 1.13
C GLU A 9 0.91 24.66 2.52
N ILE A 10 1.95 23.83 2.83
CA ILE A 10 2.13 23.24 4.16
C ILE A 10 2.76 24.30 5.06
N PRO A 11 2.13 24.68 6.18
CA PRO A 11 2.67 25.69 7.10
C PRO A 11 4.04 25.23 7.66
N GLU A 12 5.00 26.15 7.68
CA GLU A 12 6.26 25.93 8.37
C GLU A 12 6.03 25.78 9.88
N ALA A 13 6.70 24.84 10.48
CA ALA A 13 6.61 24.58 11.92
C ALA A 13 7.93 24.06 12.48
N GLY A 14 8.27 24.51 13.68
CA GLY A 14 9.43 24.00 14.42
C GLY A 14 9.25 22.53 14.83
N ARG A 15 10.36 21.86 15.15
CA ARG A 15 10.37 20.43 15.53
C ARG A 15 9.46 20.06 16.72
N THR A 16 9.21 21.02 17.60
CA THR A 16 8.40 20.85 18.82
C THR A 16 6.98 21.41 18.67
N ALA A 17 6.63 21.93 17.49
CA ALA A 17 5.32 22.50 17.25
C ALA A 17 4.25 21.39 17.15
N ARG A 18 3.02 21.70 17.57
CA ARG A 18 1.87 20.77 17.51
C ARG A 18 1.48 20.39 16.09
N GLY A 19 1.90 21.18 15.08
CA GLY A 19 1.45 21.04 13.71
C GLY A 19 0.00 21.49 13.50
N VAL A 20 -0.47 21.31 12.27
CA VAL A 20 -1.84 21.67 11.85
C VAL A 20 -2.59 20.40 11.48
N ALA A 21 -3.84 20.28 11.93
CA ALA A 21 -4.67 19.15 11.58
C ALA A 21 -4.88 19.07 10.06
N ILE A 22 -4.73 17.90 9.48
CA ILE A 22 -4.82 17.67 8.03
C ILE A 22 -6.15 18.13 7.42
N VAL A 23 -7.23 18.08 8.18
CA VAL A 23 -8.57 18.57 7.78
C VAL A 23 -8.61 20.07 7.49
N ASN A 24 -7.65 20.83 8.02
CA ASN A 24 -7.52 22.25 7.74
C ASN A 24 -6.78 22.52 6.40
N LEU A 25 -6.09 21.51 5.87
CA LEU A 25 -5.33 21.60 4.63
C LEU A 25 -6.08 20.93 3.47
N LEU A 26 -6.85 19.87 3.74
CA LEU A 26 -7.55 19.08 2.75
C LEU A 26 -9.05 19.01 3.08
N GLN A 27 -9.89 19.09 2.06
CA GLN A 27 -11.35 18.96 2.20
C GLN A 27 -11.73 17.46 2.32
N LEU A 28 -11.35 16.84 3.43
CA LEU A 28 -11.69 15.44 3.70
C LEU A 28 -13.19 15.30 3.96
N GLN A 29 -13.76 14.20 3.51
CA GLN A 29 -15.13 13.82 3.85
C GLN A 29 -15.18 13.24 5.27
N ALA A 30 -16.37 13.23 5.87
CA ALA A 30 -16.55 12.65 7.20
C ALA A 30 -16.11 11.17 7.20
N GLY A 31 -15.26 10.80 8.15
CA GLY A 31 -14.73 9.44 8.28
C GLY A 31 -13.53 9.12 7.37
N GLU A 32 -13.13 9.99 6.43
CA GLU A 32 -11.92 9.76 5.63
C GLU A 32 -10.66 9.84 6.50
N LYS A 33 -9.73 8.89 6.24
CA LYS A 33 -8.41 8.83 6.87
C LYS A 33 -7.34 8.87 5.78
N ILE A 34 -6.21 9.50 6.09
CA ILE A 34 -5.04 9.48 5.21
C ILE A 34 -4.31 8.15 5.36
N THR A 35 -4.24 7.40 4.28
CA THR A 35 -3.56 6.09 4.22
C THR A 35 -2.10 6.24 3.77
N ALA A 36 -1.84 7.14 2.82
CA ALA A 36 -0.50 7.35 2.28
C ALA A 36 -0.29 8.80 1.88
N VAL A 37 0.95 9.25 1.94
CA VAL A 37 1.42 10.53 1.42
C VAL A 37 2.56 10.24 0.44
N ILE A 38 2.42 10.69 -0.81
CA ILE A 38 3.40 10.42 -1.87
C ILE A 38 3.97 11.76 -2.35
N PRO A 39 5.25 12.05 -2.09
CA PRO A 39 5.90 13.23 -2.62
C PRO A 39 6.16 13.04 -4.11
N LEU A 40 5.64 13.96 -4.93
CA LEU A 40 5.83 13.98 -6.38
C LEU A 40 6.50 15.28 -6.79
N LYS A 41 7.56 15.19 -7.58
CA LYS A 41 8.18 16.35 -8.23
C LYS A 41 7.45 16.71 -9.52
N SER A 42 7.05 15.71 -10.28
CA SER A 42 6.37 15.85 -11.57
C SER A 42 5.44 14.66 -11.80
N TYR A 43 4.50 14.84 -12.73
CA TYR A 43 3.72 13.75 -13.30
C TYR A 43 4.41 13.33 -14.59
N GLU A 44 4.96 12.13 -14.63
CA GLU A 44 5.73 11.60 -15.75
C GLU A 44 5.08 10.31 -16.27
N ASP A 45 5.12 10.13 -17.58
CA ASP A 45 4.71 8.89 -18.22
C ASP A 45 5.56 7.69 -17.73
N GLY A 46 4.95 6.52 -17.66
CA GLY A 46 5.61 5.31 -17.18
C GLY A 46 5.73 5.19 -15.65
N LYS A 47 5.11 6.10 -14.89
CA LYS A 47 4.97 5.98 -13.43
C LYS A 47 3.56 5.63 -13.03
N TYR A 48 3.44 4.81 -11.99
CA TYR A 48 2.14 4.28 -11.54
C TYR A 48 1.96 4.49 -10.04
N LEU A 49 0.70 4.54 -9.62
CA LEU A 49 0.31 4.31 -8.24
C LEU A 49 -0.15 2.86 -8.11
N PHE A 50 0.58 2.09 -7.33
CA PHE A 50 0.23 0.74 -6.96
C PHE A 50 -0.46 0.75 -5.60
N MET A 51 -1.61 0.12 -5.49
CA MET A 51 -2.49 0.16 -4.33
C MET A 51 -2.77 -1.25 -3.86
N ALA A 52 -2.83 -1.45 -2.55
CA ALA A 52 -3.24 -2.72 -1.94
C ALA A 52 -4.36 -2.50 -0.92
N THR A 53 -5.30 -3.43 -0.87
CA THR A 53 -6.39 -3.42 0.10
C THR A 53 -6.22 -4.51 1.15
N ARG A 54 -6.90 -4.33 2.27
CA ARG A 54 -6.94 -5.26 3.38
C ARG A 54 -7.40 -6.67 2.97
N ASN A 55 -8.36 -6.74 2.06
CA ASN A 55 -8.89 -8.01 1.55
C ASN A 55 -8.08 -8.61 0.38
N GLY A 56 -6.86 -8.10 0.15
CA GLY A 56 -5.92 -8.69 -0.80
C GLY A 56 -6.15 -8.32 -2.26
N MET A 57 -6.91 -7.26 -2.53
CA MET A 57 -7.02 -6.68 -3.88
C MET A 57 -5.83 -5.77 -4.13
N VAL A 58 -5.38 -5.71 -5.38
CA VAL A 58 -4.34 -4.80 -5.85
C VAL A 58 -4.77 -4.08 -7.11
N LYS A 59 -4.24 -2.88 -7.30
CA LYS A 59 -4.56 -2.04 -8.45
C LYS A 59 -3.33 -1.25 -8.87
N LYS A 60 -3.12 -1.17 -10.18
CA LYS A 60 -2.11 -0.30 -10.80
C LYS A 60 -2.80 0.73 -11.68
N THR A 61 -2.54 2.00 -11.44
CA THR A 61 -3.10 3.13 -12.19
C THR A 61 -1.99 4.09 -12.58
N ASP A 62 -2.03 4.57 -13.82
CA ASP A 62 -1.10 5.57 -14.31
C ASP A 62 -1.17 6.84 -13.45
N ILE A 63 -0.02 7.40 -13.11
CA ILE A 63 0.04 8.61 -12.29
C ILE A 63 -0.57 9.82 -13.01
N LEU A 64 -0.55 9.83 -14.34
CA LEU A 64 -1.14 10.89 -15.17
C LEU A 64 -2.65 11.02 -14.96
N GLU A 65 -3.33 9.93 -14.57
CA GLU A 65 -4.75 9.94 -14.20
C GLU A 65 -5.07 10.88 -13.02
N TYR A 66 -4.03 11.30 -12.27
CA TYR A 66 -4.15 12.13 -11.07
C TYR A 66 -3.58 13.55 -11.26
N GLN A 67 -3.30 13.97 -12.49
CA GLN A 67 -2.79 15.34 -12.76
C GLN A 67 -3.79 16.44 -12.39
N ASN A 68 -5.07 16.17 -12.62
CA ASN A 68 -6.14 17.16 -12.46
C ASN A 68 -7.04 16.81 -11.25
N VAL A 69 -6.48 16.92 -10.05
CA VAL A 69 -7.23 16.68 -8.79
C VAL A 69 -7.92 17.97 -8.35
N ARG A 70 -9.22 17.90 -8.15
CA ARG A 70 -10.02 19.01 -7.58
C ARG A 70 -9.80 19.07 -6.06
N LYS A 71 -10.09 20.23 -5.45
CA LYS A 71 -10.00 20.40 -3.98
C LYS A 71 -10.85 19.38 -3.19
N THR A 72 -11.99 18.96 -3.75
CA THR A 72 -12.88 17.94 -3.18
C THR A 72 -12.36 16.50 -3.33
N GLY A 73 -11.15 16.35 -3.84
CA GLY A 73 -10.53 15.06 -4.10
C GLY A 73 -11.07 14.35 -5.34
N LEU A 74 -10.38 13.29 -5.71
CA LEU A 74 -10.65 12.48 -6.88
C LEU A 74 -10.71 11.00 -6.49
N THR A 75 -11.68 10.25 -7.01
CA THR A 75 -11.75 8.80 -6.75
C THR A 75 -10.49 8.13 -7.29
N ALA A 76 -9.82 7.33 -6.45
CA ALA A 76 -8.60 6.61 -6.79
C ALA A 76 -8.81 5.12 -6.94
N ILE A 77 -9.74 4.58 -6.19
CA ILE A 77 -10.12 3.16 -6.18
C ILE A 77 -11.58 3.06 -5.73
N VAL A 78 -12.29 2.07 -6.22
CA VAL A 78 -13.59 1.66 -5.68
C VAL A 78 -13.32 0.46 -4.77
N LEU A 79 -13.64 0.59 -3.50
CA LEU A 79 -13.50 -0.49 -2.52
C LEU A 79 -14.77 -1.35 -2.51
N ARG A 80 -14.61 -2.64 -2.21
CA ARG A 80 -15.72 -3.53 -1.88
C ARG A 80 -16.25 -3.23 -0.48
N ASP A 81 -17.45 -3.69 -0.19
CA ASP A 81 -17.99 -3.63 1.16
C ASP A 81 -17.02 -4.31 2.16
N ASN A 82 -16.79 -3.66 3.29
CA ASN A 82 -15.88 -4.11 4.34
C ASN A 82 -14.41 -4.28 3.90
N ASP A 83 -13.97 -3.58 2.84
CA ASP A 83 -12.57 -3.53 2.44
C ASP A 83 -11.98 -2.13 2.70
N GLU A 84 -10.69 -2.08 2.96
CA GLU A 84 -9.95 -0.87 3.26
C GLU A 84 -8.69 -0.79 2.39
N LEU A 85 -8.37 0.41 1.92
CA LEU A 85 -7.07 0.67 1.30
C LEU A 85 -6.02 0.72 2.42
N ILE A 86 -5.04 -0.17 2.37
CA ILE A 86 -4.00 -0.25 3.40
C ILE A 86 -2.73 0.49 3.00
N GLU A 87 -2.38 0.48 1.73
CA GLU A 87 -1.13 1.07 1.28
C GLU A 87 -1.19 1.52 -0.19
N VAL A 88 -0.46 2.59 -0.49
CA VAL A 88 -0.25 3.11 -1.85
C VAL A 88 1.22 3.45 -2.02
N LYS A 89 1.84 3.00 -3.11
CA LYS A 89 3.22 3.31 -3.45
C LYS A 89 3.33 3.75 -4.91
N ALA A 90 4.29 4.63 -5.18
CA ALA A 90 4.65 4.97 -6.55
C ALA A 90 5.63 3.92 -7.09
N THR A 91 5.40 3.44 -8.32
CA THR A 91 6.23 2.44 -8.99
C THR A 91 6.64 2.90 -10.38
N ASN A 92 7.64 2.22 -10.95
CA ASN A 92 8.16 2.51 -12.30
C ASN A 92 7.69 1.48 -13.35
N GLY A 93 6.79 0.57 -12.99
CA GLY A 93 6.26 -0.44 -13.91
C GLY A 93 7.02 -1.76 -13.92
N ASP A 94 8.07 -1.93 -13.12
CA ASP A 94 8.94 -3.12 -13.10
C ASP A 94 9.32 -3.62 -11.70
N ASP A 95 8.62 -3.18 -10.68
CA ASP A 95 8.86 -3.65 -9.31
C ASP A 95 8.24 -5.03 -9.04
N ASP A 96 8.91 -5.82 -8.21
CA ASP A 96 8.26 -6.94 -7.56
C ASP A 96 7.50 -6.44 -6.33
N ILE A 97 6.27 -6.87 -6.22
CA ILE A 97 5.34 -6.53 -5.15
C ILE A 97 5.28 -7.70 -4.16
N PHE A 98 5.41 -7.36 -2.88
CA PHE A 98 5.25 -8.30 -1.76
C PHE A 98 3.98 -7.92 -1.00
N LEU A 99 3.02 -8.83 -0.92
CA LEU A 99 1.89 -8.71 0.00
C LEU A 99 2.14 -9.62 1.19
N ILE A 100 2.00 -9.08 2.39
CA ILE A 100 2.27 -9.78 3.64
C ILE A 100 0.99 -9.76 4.47
N THR A 101 0.64 -10.93 5.03
CA THR A 101 -0.60 -11.10 5.76
C THR A 101 -0.39 -11.22 7.26
N LYS A 102 -1.40 -10.91 8.02
CA LYS A 102 -1.48 -11.03 9.47
C LYS A 102 -1.08 -12.44 9.96
N ASN A 103 -1.54 -13.49 9.26
CA ASN A 103 -1.29 -14.88 9.62
C ASN A 103 0.06 -15.42 9.12
N GLY A 104 0.98 -14.52 8.70
CA GLY A 104 2.35 -14.89 8.33
C GLY A 104 2.50 -15.51 6.95
N MET A 105 1.56 -15.25 6.04
CA MET A 105 1.69 -15.60 4.63
C MET A 105 2.26 -14.43 3.83
N SER A 106 2.94 -14.71 2.73
CA SER A 106 3.38 -13.71 1.77
C SER A 106 3.27 -14.21 0.34
N ILE A 107 3.07 -13.29 -0.58
CA ILE A 107 3.17 -13.55 -2.02
C ILE A 107 4.05 -12.49 -2.65
N ARG A 108 4.95 -12.92 -3.55
CA ARG A 108 5.77 -12.04 -4.38
C ARG A 108 5.39 -12.24 -5.83
N PHE A 109 5.09 -11.19 -6.55
CA PHE A 109 4.80 -11.20 -7.99
C PHE A 109 5.29 -9.90 -8.63
N ASN A 110 5.57 -9.92 -9.94
CA ASN A 110 5.95 -8.71 -10.64
C ASN A 110 4.72 -7.82 -10.91
N GLU A 111 4.86 -6.50 -10.78
CA GLU A 111 3.75 -5.56 -11.02
C GLU A 111 3.21 -5.58 -12.46
N LYS A 112 3.98 -6.11 -13.42
CA LYS A 112 3.51 -6.34 -14.81
C LYS A 112 2.36 -7.33 -14.90
N ASP A 113 2.22 -8.23 -13.92
CA ASP A 113 1.10 -9.16 -13.81
C ASP A 113 -0.21 -8.46 -13.44
N VAL A 114 -0.13 -7.18 -13.03
CA VAL A 114 -1.29 -6.35 -12.73
C VAL A 114 -1.53 -5.39 -13.88
N ARG A 115 -2.59 -5.65 -14.65
CA ARG A 115 -3.00 -4.77 -15.74
C ARG A 115 -3.31 -3.37 -15.20
N GLN A 116 -2.78 -2.35 -15.87
CA GLN A 116 -3.15 -0.97 -15.62
C GLN A 116 -4.65 -0.76 -15.81
N THR A 117 -5.28 -0.04 -14.88
CA THR A 117 -6.71 0.27 -14.91
C THR A 117 -6.95 1.71 -14.49
N GLY A 118 -8.04 2.29 -14.97
CA GLY A 118 -8.46 3.64 -14.62
C GLY A 118 -8.88 3.78 -13.15
N ARG A 119 -9.04 5.00 -12.69
CA ARG A 119 -9.30 5.39 -11.28
C ARG A 119 -10.50 4.71 -10.63
N THR A 120 -11.56 4.48 -11.37
CA THR A 120 -12.86 3.96 -10.86
C THR A 120 -12.95 2.44 -10.83
N SER A 121 -11.84 1.71 -10.96
CA SER A 121 -11.81 0.25 -10.87
C SER A 121 -11.55 -0.22 -9.43
N MET A 122 -11.98 -1.45 -9.14
CA MET A 122 -11.73 -2.14 -7.86
C MET A 122 -10.35 -2.83 -7.81
N GLY A 123 -9.66 -2.93 -8.96
CA GLY A 123 -8.44 -3.73 -9.08
C GLY A 123 -8.71 -5.23 -9.28
N VAL A 124 -7.69 -6.01 -9.01
CA VAL A 124 -7.66 -7.47 -9.20
C VAL A 124 -7.15 -8.16 -7.93
N LYS A 125 -7.37 -9.46 -7.81
CA LYS A 125 -6.88 -10.22 -6.66
C LYS A 125 -5.34 -10.27 -6.67
N GLY A 126 -4.71 -9.77 -5.61
CA GLY A 126 -3.27 -9.84 -5.37
C GLY A 126 -2.87 -11.14 -4.68
N ILE A 127 -3.60 -11.50 -3.62
CA ILE A 127 -3.40 -12.73 -2.84
C ILE A 127 -4.74 -13.37 -2.52
N HIS A 128 -4.75 -14.70 -2.40
CA HIS A 128 -5.90 -15.45 -1.88
C HIS A 128 -5.74 -15.64 -0.38
N LEU A 129 -6.50 -14.91 0.41
CA LEU A 129 -6.44 -14.96 1.86
C LEU A 129 -7.09 -16.24 2.42
N GLY A 130 -6.51 -16.76 3.50
CA GLY A 130 -7.13 -17.77 4.32
C GLY A 130 -8.30 -17.20 5.14
N LYS A 131 -8.98 -18.08 5.90
CA LYS A 131 -10.03 -17.66 6.82
C LYS A 131 -9.46 -16.69 7.86
N ASP A 132 -10.15 -15.60 8.10
CA ASP A 132 -9.81 -14.57 9.10
C ASP A 132 -8.44 -13.89 8.91
N ASP A 133 -7.84 -14.04 7.72
CA ASP A 133 -6.57 -13.41 7.36
C ASP A 133 -6.80 -12.09 6.63
N ILE A 134 -5.86 -11.18 6.75
CA ILE A 134 -5.87 -9.86 6.10
C ILE A 134 -4.46 -9.51 5.61
N VAL A 135 -4.38 -8.71 4.57
CA VAL A 135 -3.11 -8.07 4.20
C VAL A 135 -2.82 -6.94 5.16
N ILE A 136 -1.61 -6.91 5.69
CA ILE A 136 -1.16 -5.89 6.65
C ILE A 136 -0.11 -4.96 6.06
N SER A 137 0.61 -5.38 5.03
CA SER A 137 1.64 -4.57 4.38
C SER A 137 1.85 -4.94 2.93
N MET A 138 2.28 -3.96 2.14
CA MET A 138 2.75 -4.10 0.77
C MET A 138 4.16 -3.52 0.65
N GLN A 139 5.13 -4.32 0.21
CA GLN A 139 6.51 -3.87 -0.01
C GLN A 139 6.90 -4.02 -1.48
N MET A 140 7.98 -3.35 -1.89
CA MET A 140 8.50 -3.37 -3.25
C MET A 140 9.99 -3.72 -3.26
N SER A 141 10.43 -4.39 -4.31
CA SER A 141 11.84 -4.78 -4.48
C SER A 141 12.81 -3.58 -4.54
N SER A 142 12.35 -2.44 -5.03
CA SER A 142 13.14 -1.20 -5.10
C SER A 142 13.39 -0.53 -3.74
N GLN A 143 12.71 -0.93 -2.67
CA GLN A 143 12.83 -0.30 -1.35
C GLN A 143 14.02 -0.80 -0.53
N GLY A 144 14.61 -1.93 -0.89
CA GLY A 144 15.75 -2.49 -0.19
C GLY A 144 15.91 -4.00 -0.41
N GLU A 145 16.96 -4.56 0.17
CA GLU A 145 17.33 -5.97 0.01
C GLU A 145 16.66 -6.91 1.03
N LYS A 146 16.04 -6.36 2.06
CA LYS A 146 15.48 -7.12 3.19
C LYS A 146 14.15 -6.57 3.63
N ILE A 147 13.25 -7.47 4.00
CA ILE A 147 11.98 -7.13 4.65
C ILE A 147 12.10 -7.43 6.15
N LEU A 148 11.76 -6.45 6.99
CA LEU A 148 11.62 -6.63 8.43
C LEU A 148 10.16 -6.98 8.73
N LEU A 149 9.93 -8.13 9.33
CA LEU A 149 8.61 -8.59 9.79
C LEU A 149 8.52 -8.39 11.30
N VAL A 150 7.46 -7.76 11.78
CA VAL A 150 7.25 -7.47 13.21
C VAL A 150 5.92 -8.03 13.67
N THR A 151 5.91 -8.64 14.86
CA THR A 151 4.71 -9.21 15.47
C THR A 151 4.20 -8.37 16.62
N GLU A 152 2.95 -8.57 17.02
CA GLU A 152 2.28 -7.82 18.09
C GLU A 152 2.99 -7.97 19.45
N ASN A 153 3.63 -9.10 19.71
CA ASN A 153 4.41 -9.34 20.95
C ASN A 153 5.87 -8.89 20.83
N GLY A 154 6.19 -8.01 19.85
CA GLY A 154 7.50 -7.37 19.71
C GLY A 154 8.61 -8.27 19.14
N MET A 155 8.27 -9.43 18.59
CA MET A 155 9.25 -10.27 17.92
C MET A 155 9.49 -9.76 16.49
N GLY A 156 10.74 -9.73 16.05
CA GLY A 156 11.13 -9.28 14.71
C GLY A 156 11.99 -10.31 13.98
N LYS A 157 11.79 -10.39 12.67
CA LYS A 157 12.63 -11.18 11.75
C LYS A 157 12.92 -10.36 10.50
N ARG A 158 14.19 -10.31 10.12
CA ARG A 158 14.62 -9.69 8.88
C ARG A 158 15.02 -10.75 7.86
N THR A 159 14.37 -10.76 6.71
CA THR A 159 14.52 -11.78 5.65
C THR A 159 14.95 -11.10 4.35
N LEU A 160 15.90 -11.69 3.63
CA LEU A 160 16.31 -11.22 2.30
C LEU A 160 15.13 -11.35 1.32
N ILE A 161 14.95 -10.38 0.44
CA ILE A 161 13.91 -10.44 -0.60
C ILE A 161 14.11 -11.63 -1.55
N SER A 162 15.35 -12.09 -1.74
CA SER A 162 15.68 -13.28 -2.54
C SER A 162 15.13 -14.60 -1.97
N GLU A 163 14.82 -14.64 -0.67
CA GLU A 163 14.21 -15.82 -0.03
C GLU A 163 12.68 -15.92 -0.31
N PHE A 164 12.09 -14.88 -0.86
CA PHE A 164 10.69 -14.90 -1.28
C PHE A 164 10.60 -15.29 -2.75
N ASN A 165 10.15 -16.50 -3.04
CA ASN A 165 9.97 -16.97 -4.41
C ASN A 165 8.92 -16.15 -5.16
N VAL A 166 9.21 -15.81 -6.41
CA VAL A 166 8.23 -15.17 -7.31
C VAL A 166 7.13 -16.18 -7.65
N GLN A 167 5.89 -15.75 -7.57
CA GLN A 167 4.69 -16.57 -7.78
C GLN A 167 3.72 -15.89 -8.73
N ASN A 168 2.77 -16.63 -9.24
CA ASN A 168 1.64 -16.05 -9.95
C ASN A 168 0.74 -15.26 -8.97
N ARG A 169 0.38 -14.03 -9.35
CA ARG A 169 -0.56 -13.19 -8.60
C ARG A 169 -1.87 -13.92 -8.31
N GLY A 170 -2.45 -13.65 -7.14
CA GLY A 170 -3.75 -14.19 -6.75
C GLY A 170 -3.70 -15.60 -6.14
N GLY A 171 -2.50 -16.20 -6.00
CA GLY A 171 -2.27 -17.44 -5.28
C GLY A 171 -2.39 -17.26 -3.76
N LYS A 172 -2.25 -18.38 -3.02
CA LYS A 172 -2.28 -18.39 -1.54
C LYS A 172 -1.01 -17.85 -0.90
N GLY A 173 0.06 -17.71 -1.69
CA GLY A 173 1.37 -17.36 -1.17
C GLY A 173 2.06 -18.50 -0.42
N VAL A 174 3.16 -18.16 0.26
CA VAL A 174 3.96 -19.06 1.09
C VAL A 174 4.10 -18.47 2.50
N LYS A 175 4.41 -19.34 3.46
CA LYS A 175 4.64 -18.92 4.83
C LYS A 175 5.97 -18.17 4.94
N CYS A 176 5.92 -16.90 5.35
CA CYS A 176 7.09 -16.05 5.61
C CYS A 176 7.42 -15.93 7.10
N TYR A 177 6.44 -16.16 7.97
CA TYR A 177 6.59 -16.13 9.41
C TYR A 177 5.76 -17.22 10.09
N LYS A 178 6.29 -17.86 11.13
CA LYS A 178 5.56 -18.85 11.93
C LYS A 178 4.87 -18.14 13.09
N ILE A 179 3.57 -17.94 12.97
CA ILE A 179 2.74 -17.39 14.03
C ILE A 179 2.54 -18.43 15.13
N THR A 180 2.69 -18.02 16.38
CA THR A 180 2.50 -18.81 17.60
C THR A 180 1.91 -17.92 18.69
N GLU A 181 1.37 -18.48 19.77
CA GLU A 181 0.91 -17.71 20.94
C GLU A 181 2.01 -16.79 21.49
N LYS A 182 3.27 -17.25 21.47
CA LYS A 182 4.42 -16.45 21.94
C LYS A 182 4.69 -15.24 21.04
N THR A 183 4.55 -15.37 19.74
CA THR A 183 4.84 -14.29 18.80
C THR A 183 3.67 -13.32 18.64
N GLY A 184 2.44 -13.84 18.74
CA GLY A 184 1.26 -13.13 18.27
C GLY A 184 1.25 -12.99 16.74
N ASP A 185 0.29 -12.27 16.21
CA ASP A 185 0.10 -12.04 14.77
C ASP A 185 1.14 -11.06 14.21
N LEU A 186 1.35 -11.07 12.89
CA LEU A 186 2.12 -10.02 12.24
C LEU A 186 1.33 -8.71 12.25
N VAL A 187 2.01 -7.62 12.57
CA VAL A 187 1.42 -6.26 12.63
C VAL A 187 2.12 -5.28 11.69
N GLY A 188 3.27 -5.64 11.13
CA GLY A 188 4.01 -4.79 10.20
C GLY A 188 5.09 -5.53 9.42
N ALA A 189 5.45 -4.95 8.27
CA ALA A 189 6.55 -5.40 7.43
C ALA A 189 7.13 -4.23 6.63
#